data_b2ac056eec7163ff5f0cbf415ff993d6
#
_entry.id   b2ac056eec7163ff5f0cbf415ff993d6
#
_cell.length_a   1.000
_cell.length_b   1.000
_cell.length_c   1.000
_cell.angle_alpha   90.00
_cell.angle_beta   90.00
_cell.angle_gamma   90.00
#
_symmetry.space_group_name_H-M   'P 1'
#
loop_
_entity.id
_entity.type
_entity.pdbx_description
1 polymer ?
#
loop_
_entity_poly.entity_id
_entity_poly.type
_entity_poly.pdbx_seq_one_letter_code
_entity_poly.pdbx_strand_id
1 'polypeptide(L)'
;KLNMYNNDPSVKAKIFFYYGIETGSPETMTDLERLINTAISKKNSNKISVTKSQQIGLTEEEKERSLIVNEILDSNRLNYHFQPIVSAKDGEIYAYEALMRVDINPYIDPPTVIRYAALSERLPDVEYETFINVIDVVEKRSDIFDGTKKVFINSIPGQRIPDEYLNDLKTRIKRLPGTVVIELTEQSELTDEELDRLSKLYSDMGVDTALDDYGTGYSNITNLLRYMPRYVKIDRMLLSEIQNSPQKQHFVKDIISFSHDNNIITLAEGVETSEELKTVIMLGVDLIQGFYTARPSAEIIDSIDAVIRKEILEERMKTT
;
A
#
# COMPACT_ATOMS: atom_id res chain seq x y z
N LYS A 1 1.69 24.82 27.70
CA LYS A 1 0.31 25.12 27.23
C LYS A 1 -0.36 23.88 26.62
N LEU A 2 0.29 23.16 25.70
CA LEU A 2 -0.30 21.94 25.09
C LEU A 2 -0.57 20.84 26.13
N ASN A 3 0.37 20.59 27.04
CA ASN A 3 0.17 19.62 28.13
C ASN A 3 -0.97 20.03 29.07
N MET A 4 -1.15 21.34 29.33
CA MET A 4 -2.30 21.82 30.11
C MET A 4 -3.62 21.56 29.38
N TYR A 5 -3.66 21.81 28.07
CA TYR A 5 -4.84 21.53 27.24
C TYR A 5 -5.16 20.03 27.23
N ASN A 6 -4.17 19.15 26.95
CA ASN A 6 -4.38 17.71 26.87
C ASN A 6 -4.74 17.06 28.22
N ASN A 7 -4.43 17.69 29.33
CA ASN A 7 -4.75 17.22 30.69
C ASN A 7 -6.07 17.81 31.25
N ASP A 8 -6.74 18.71 30.50
CA ASP A 8 -8.03 19.24 30.90
C ASP A 8 -9.13 18.20 30.68
N PRO A 9 -9.86 17.79 31.75
CA PRO A 9 -10.93 16.76 31.62
C PRO A 9 -12.09 17.15 30.69
N SER A 10 -12.26 18.44 30.40
CA SER A 10 -13.30 18.93 29.49
C SER A 10 -12.96 18.78 28.02
N VAL A 11 -11.70 18.49 27.69
CA VAL A 11 -11.21 18.38 26.32
C VAL A 11 -11.52 17.00 25.78
N LYS A 12 -12.41 16.94 24.75
CA LYS A 12 -12.81 15.69 24.09
C LYS A 12 -11.77 15.14 23.09
N ALA A 13 -10.90 16.01 22.56
CA ALA A 13 -9.87 15.62 21.58
C ALA A 13 -8.51 16.13 22.02
N LYS A 14 -7.54 15.21 22.20
CA LYS A 14 -6.15 15.56 22.53
C LYS A 14 -5.39 15.91 21.26
N ILE A 15 -4.48 16.89 21.37
CA ILE A 15 -3.64 17.34 20.26
C ILE A 15 -2.21 16.90 20.53
N PHE A 16 -1.61 16.23 19.55
CA PHE A 16 -0.21 15.82 19.60
C PHE A 16 0.54 16.40 18.41
N PHE A 17 1.77 16.83 18.64
CA PHE A 17 2.68 17.30 17.60
C PHE A 17 3.91 16.41 17.56
N TYR A 18 4.28 15.99 16.36
CA TYR A 18 5.53 15.29 16.09
C TYR A 18 6.48 16.28 15.39
N TYR A 19 7.70 16.39 15.87
CA TYR A 19 8.67 17.29 15.28
C TYR A 19 10.09 16.70 15.36
N GLY A 20 10.91 17.06 14.39
CA GLY A 20 12.35 16.83 14.41
C GLY A 20 13.07 18.14 14.17
N ILE A 21 14.16 18.37 14.88
CA ILE A 21 15.01 19.54 14.71
C ILE A 21 16.43 19.06 14.48
N GLU A 22 17.05 19.59 13.43
CA GLU A 22 18.48 19.48 13.17
C GLU A 22 19.03 20.86 12.87
N THR A 23 20.27 21.12 13.30
CA THR A 23 20.92 22.41 13.12
C THR A 23 22.28 22.19 12.48
N GLY A 24 22.63 23.05 11.53
CA GLY A 24 23.90 22.99 10.83
C GLY A 24 24.06 24.15 9.85
N SER A 25 25.23 24.27 9.27
CA SER A 25 25.54 25.25 8.23
C SER A 25 25.89 24.49 6.96
N PRO A 26 24.87 24.11 6.12
CA PRO A 26 25.14 23.35 4.90
C PRO A 26 25.89 24.22 3.90
N GLU A 27 27.00 23.71 3.38
CA GLU A 27 27.80 24.37 2.32
C GLU A 27 27.44 23.87 0.94
N THR A 28 26.80 22.68 0.87
CA THR A 28 26.35 22.04 -0.39
C THR A 28 24.89 21.62 -0.29
N MET A 29 24.25 21.34 -1.44
CA MET A 29 22.89 20.76 -1.48
C MET A 29 22.84 19.40 -0.79
N THR A 30 23.86 18.58 -0.92
CA THR A 30 23.98 17.29 -0.23
C THR A 30 24.02 17.44 1.29
N ASP A 31 24.69 18.47 1.81
CA ASP A 31 24.69 18.76 3.25
C ASP A 31 23.31 19.19 3.73
N LEU A 32 22.59 20.00 2.94
CA LEU A 32 21.23 20.41 3.24
C LEU A 32 20.27 19.21 3.26
N GLU A 33 20.35 18.35 2.27
CA GLU A 33 19.55 17.11 2.18
C GLU A 33 19.82 16.20 3.40
N ARG A 34 21.09 16.03 3.80
CA ARG A 34 21.44 15.27 4.99
C ARG A 34 20.83 15.86 6.26
N LEU A 35 20.85 17.20 6.42
CA LEU A 35 20.23 17.88 7.57
C LEU A 35 18.72 17.66 7.59
N ILE A 36 18.06 17.76 6.43
CA ILE A 36 16.60 17.51 6.30
C ILE A 36 16.28 16.07 6.67
N ASN A 37 16.98 15.09 6.12
CA ASN A 37 16.78 13.67 6.41
C ASN A 37 17.00 13.36 7.90
N THR A 38 18.01 13.96 8.53
CA THR A 38 18.23 13.80 9.96
C THR A 38 17.10 14.41 10.80
N ALA A 39 16.55 15.56 10.40
CA ALA A 39 15.38 16.15 11.07
C ALA A 39 14.13 15.28 10.92
N ILE A 40 13.90 14.69 9.75
CA ILE A 40 12.81 13.73 9.49
C ILE A 40 12.97 12.49 10.37
N SER A 41 14.15 11.91 10.45
CA SER A 41 14.44 10.75 11.32
C SER A 41 14.17 11.07 12.79
N LYS A 42 14.57 12.26 13.27
CA LYS A 42 14.27 12.72 14.63
C LYS A 42 12.77 12.93 14.87
N LYS A 43 12.03 13.44 13.88
CA LYS A 43 10.57 13.54 13.94
C LYS A 43 9.93 12.16 14.12
N ASN A 44 10.39 11.15 13.37
CA ASN A 44 9.89 9.81 13.44
C ASN A 44 10.20 9.14 14.78
N SER A 45 11.41 9.31 15.31
CA SER A 45 11.78 8.86 16.66
C SER A 45 10.92 9.53 17.74
N ASN A 46 10.63 10.82 17.62
CA ASN A 46 9.71 11.53 18.51
C ASN A 46 8.27 11.02 18.41
N LYS A 47 7.81 10.69 17.20
CA LYS A 47 6.49 10.06 16.98
C LYS A 47 6.38 8.75 17.75
N ILE A 48 7.36 7.86 17.65
CA ILE A 48 7.42 6.59 18.37
C ILE A 48 7.42 6.82 19.89
N SER A 49 8.25 7.75 20.39
CA SER A 49 8.33 8.09 21.82
C SER A 49 7.02 8.65 22.37
N VAL A 50 6.33 9.50 21.61
CA VAL A 50 5.00 10.02 21.96
C VAL A 50 3.95 8.93 21.93
N THR A 51 4.00 8.02 20.94
CA THR A 51 3.10 6.86 20.85
C THR A 51 3.26 5.95 22.07
N LYS A 52 4.48 5.66 22.51
CA LYS A 52 4.75 4.91 23.77
C LYS A 52 4.18 5.60 25.00
N SER A 53 4.28 6.91 25.09
CA SER A 53 3.69 7.67 26.20
C SER A 53 2.15 7.74 26.15
N GLN A 54 1.55 7.53 24.98
CA GLN A 54 0.09 7.49 24.81
C GLN A 54 -0.55 6.26 25.44
N GLN A 55 0.16 5.14 25.57
CA GLN A 55 -0.35 3.97 26.30
C GLN A 55 -0.76 4.28 27.74
N ILE A 56 -0.10 5.26 28.36
CA ILE A 56 -0.42 5.70 29.73
C ILE A 56 -1.68 6.57 29.78
N GLY A 57 -2.12 7.11 28.64
CA GLY A 57 -3.26 8.04 28.52
C GLY A 57 -4.44 7.49 27.70
N LEU A 58 -4.48 6.19 27.37
CA LEU A 58 -5.59 5.60 26.63
C LEU A 58 -6.88 5.66 27.48
N THR A 59 -7.99 5.99 26.81
CA THR A 59 -9.33 5.83 27.39
C THR A 59 -9.63 4.35 27.61
N GLU A 60 -10.63 4.03 28.43
CA GLU A 60 -11.05 2.64 28.62
C GLU A 60 -11.49 1.98 27.30
N GLU A 61 -12.18 2.73 26.42
CA GLU A 61 -12.55 2.24 25.09
C GLU A 61 -11.31 1.94 24.22
N GLU A 62 -10.29 2.78 24.25
CA GLU A 62 -9.05 2.54 23.50
C GLU A 62 -8.26 1.35 24.05
N LYS A 63 -8.28 1.15 25.36
CA LYS A 63 -7.69 -0.05 26.01
C LYS A 63 -8.41 -1.32 25.58
N GLU A 64 -9.75 -1.30 25.58
CA GLU A 64 -10.57 -2.43 25.15
C GLU A 64 -10.29 -2.78 23.68
N ARG A 65 -10.25 -1.78 22.79
CA ARG A 65 -9.90 -1.98 21.37
C ARG A 65 -8.48 -2.55 21.21
N SER A 66 -7.52 -2.05 21.98
CA SER A 66 -6.14 -2.59 21.98
C SER A 66 -6.09 -4.06 22.39
N LEU A 67 -6.87 -4.46 23.41
CA LEU A 67 -6.98 -5.86 23.83
C LEU A 67 -7.58 -6.74 22.74
N ILE A 68 -8.65 -6.27 22.08
CA ILE A 68 -9.28 -6.99 20.97
C ILE A 68 -8.30 -7.17 19.80
N VAL A 69 -7.55 -6.13 19.43
CA VAL A 69 -6.55 -6.23 18.37
C VAL A 69 -5.43 -7.21 18.73
N ASN A 70 -4.97 -7.20 19.99
CA ASN A 70 -3.99 -8.17 20.44
C ASN A 70 -4.53 -9.61 20.38
N GLU A 71 -5.80 -9.84 20.74
CA GLU A 71 -6.45 -11.16 20.61
C GLU A 71 -6.56 -11.61 19.15
N ILE A 72 -6.87 -10.67 18.23
CA ILE A 72 -6.91 -10.94 16.78
C ILE A 72 -5.55 -11.47 16.31
N LEU A 73 -4.46 -10.79 16.68
CA LEU A 73 -3.10 -11.17 16.31
C LEU A 73 -2.67 -12.48 16.99
N ASP A 74 -2.96 -12.65 18.30
CA ASP A 74 -2.61 -13.88 19.02
C ASP A 74 -3.32 -15.12 18.45
N SER A 75 -4.47 -14.92 17.82
CA SER A 75 -5.32 -16.00 17.25
C SER A 75 -5.20 -16.10 15.74
N ASN A 76 -4.35 -15.28 15.09
CA ASN A 76 -4.20 -15.16 13.63
C ASN A 76 -5.56 -15.08 12.91
N ARG A 77 -6.39 -14.09 13.28
CA ARG A 77 -7.72 -13.86 12.68
C ARG A 77 -7.70 -12.85 11.55
N LEU A 78 -6.55 -12.57 10.97
CA LEU A 78 -6.44 -11.75 9.77
C LEU A 78 -6.81 -12.60 8.55
N ASN A 79 -7.88 -12.19 7.87
CA ASN A 79 -8.34 -12.78 6.61
C ASN A 79 -8.10 -11.81 5.46
N TYR A 80 -8.25 -12.29 4.22
CA TYR A 80 -8.02 -11.45 3.05
C TYR A 80 -9.12 -11.65 2.02
N HIS A 81 -9.60 -10.53 1.48
CA HIS A 81 -10.39 -10.49 0.27
C HIS A 81 -9.48 -10.15 -0.91
N PHE A 82 -9.75 -10.75 -2.03
CA PHE A 82 -8.96 -10.57 -3.25
C PHE A 82 -9.75 -9.72 -4.23
N GLN A 83 -9.17 -8.59 -4.64
CA GLN A 83 -9.75 -7.73 -5.66
C GLN A 83 -9.01 -7.92 -6.97
N PRO A 84 -9.72 -8.24 -8.08
CA PRO A 84 -9.08 -8.39 -9.38
C PRO A 84 -8.45 -7.11 -9.88
N ILE A 85 -7.25 -7.25 -10.44
CA ILE A 85 -6.53 -6.26 -11.23
C ILE A 85 -6.59 -6.73 -12.68
N VAL A 86 -7.16 -5.94 -13.57
CA VAL A 86 -7.51 -6.32 -14.93
C VAL A 86 -6.56 -5.67 -15.93
N SER A 87 -6.19 -6.39 -16.95
CA SER A 87 -5.42 -5.84 -18.07
C SER A 87 -6.30 -4.91 -18.92
N ALA A 88 -5.84 -3.68 -19.12
CA ALA A 88 -6.49 -2.71 -19.99
C ALA A 88 -6.42 -3.10 -21.50
N LYS A 89 -5.61 -4.12 -21.83
CA LYS A 89 -5.41 -4.61 -23.20
C LYS A 89 -6.51 -5.56 -23.65
N ASP A 90 -6.94 -6.48 -22.78
CA ASP A 90 -7.80 -7.60 -23.13
C ASP A 90 -8.91 -7.91 -22.11
N GLY A 91 -8.93 -7.17 -21.00
CA GLY A 91 -9.91 -7.36 -19.93
C GLY A 91 -9.74 -8.66 -19.14
N GLU A 92 -8.63 -9.37 -19.31
CA GLU A 92 -8.31 -10.55 -18.52
C GLU A 92 -7.81 -10.14 -17.14
N ILE A 93 -8.06 -10.98 -16.12
CA ILE A 93 -7.48 -10.76 -14.81
C ILE A 93 -5.97 -11.00 -14.91
N TYR A 94 -5.20 -9.98 -14.60
CA TYR A 94 -3.74 -9.99 -14.55
C TYR A 94 -3.23 -10.41 -13.18
N ALA A 95 -3.86 -9.90 -12.13
CA ALA A 95 -3.44 -10.08 -10.74
C ALA A 95 -4.63 -9.91 -9.79
N TYR A 96 -4.35 -10.07 -8.50
CA TYR A 96 -5.28 -9.75 -7.42
C TYR A 96 -4.56 -8.96 -6.34
N GLU A 97 -5.22 -7.96 -5.76
CA GLU A 97 -4.76 -7.34 -4.53
C GLU A 97 -5.38 -8.04 -3.33
N ALA A 98 -4.53 -8.41 -2.35
CA ALA A 98 -4.95 -9.01 -1.09
C ALA A 98 -5.26 -7.92 -0.06
N LEU A 99 -6.53 -7.72 0.22
CA LEU A 99 -7.06 -6.68 1.09
C LEU A 99 -7.46 -7.27 2.45
N MET A 100 -6.78 -6.84 3.51
CA MET A 100 -7.01 -7.32 4.88
C MET A 100 -8.48 -7.19 5.28
N ARG A 101 -8.98 -8.21 5.96
CA ARG A 101 -10.28 -8.27 6.63
C ARG A 101 -10.11 -8.90 8.00
N VAL A 102 -10.99 -8.58 8.92
CA VAL A 102 -11.01 -9.18 10.24
C VAL A 102 -12.37 -9.79 10.48
N ASP A 103 -12.39 -11.09 10.78
CA ASP A 103 -13.62 -11.82 11.04
C ASP A 103 -13.96 -11.79 12.53
N ILE A 104 -14.46 -10.63 12.97
CA ILE A 104 -14.95 -10.42 14.33
C ILE A 104 -16.23 -9.59 14.35
N ASN A 105 -16.98 -9.71 15.44
CA ASN A 105 -18.17 -8.91 15.70
C ASN A 105 -18.05 -8.24 17.08
N PRO A 106 -18.08 -6.88 17.19
CA PRO A 106 -18.28 -5.92 16.09
C PRO A 106 -17.06 -5.85 15.14
N TYR A 107 -17.32 -5.50 13.88
CA TYR A 107 -16.29 -5.37 12.85
C TYR A 107 -15.26 -4.28 13.20
N ILE A 108 -13.99 -4.61 13.00
CA ILE A 108 -12.87 -3.67 13.10
C ILE A 108 -12.23 -3.53 11.71
N ASP A 109 -12.04 -2.30 11.26
CA ASP A 109 -11.40 -2.02 9.97
C ASP A 109 -9.88 -2.17 10.02
N PRO A 110 -9.21 -2.45 8.88
CA PRO A 110 -7.77 -2.60 8.81
C PRO A 110 -6.97 -1.40 9.34
N PRO A 111 -7.33 -0.14 9.07
CA PRO A 111 -6.64 1.01 9.66
C PRO A 111 -6.67 1.01 11.20
N THR A 112 -7.77 0.57 11.79
CA THR A 112 -7.90 0.42 13.25
C THR A 112 -6.98 -0.69 13.78
N VAL A 113 -6.90 -1.84 13.10
CA VAL A 113 -5.95 -2.92 13.45
C VAL A 113 -4.52 -2.39 13.44
N ILE A 114 -4.10 -1.75 12.34
CA ILE A 114 -2.75 -1.18 12.20
C ILE A 114 -2.46 -0.15 13.30
N ARG A 115 -3.43 0.74 13.60
CA ARG A 115 -3.28 1.75 14.65
C ARG A 115 -3.02 1.13 16.02
N TYR A 116 -3.81 0.14 16.44
CA TYR A 116 -3.68 -0.46 17.76
C TYR A 116 -2.52 -1.46 17.84
N ALA A 117 -2.19 -2.14 16.74
CA ALA A 117 -0.95 -2.91 16.64
C ALA A 117 0.29 -2.01 16.80
N ALA A 118 0.27 -0.81 16.20
CA ALA A 118 1.34 0.18 16.40
C ALA A 118 1.48 0.62 17.86
N LEU A 119 0.36 0.87 18.55
CA LEU A 119 0.34 1.21 19.97
C LEU A 119 0.87 0.09 20.87
N SER A 120 0.68 -1.17 20.45
CA SER A 120 1.14 -2.36 21.15
C SER A 120 2.52 -2.87 20.69
N GLU A 121 3.21 -2.14 19.82
CA GLU A 121 4.51 -2.52 19.19
C GLU A 121 4.43 -3.85 18.41
N ARG A 122 3.24 -4.19 17.88
CA ARG A 122 2.95 -5.46 17.19
C ARG A 122 2.79 -5.31 15.67
N LEU A 123 3.26 -4.20 15.07
CA LEU A 123 3.28 -4.07 13.62
C LEU A 123 4.10 -5.17 12.90
N PRO A 124 5.23 -5.67 13.46
CA PRO A 124 5.93 -6.81 12.86
C PRO A 124 5.08 -8.08 12.78
N ASP A 125 4.16 -8.29 13.74
CA ASP A 125 3.24 -9.43 13.74
C ASP A 125 2.22 -9.26 12.60
N VAL A 126 1.63 -8.05 12.45
CA VAL A 126 0.73 -7.75 11.34
C VAL A 126 1.40 -7.95 9.99
N GLU A 127 2.65 -7.48 9.84
CA GLU A 127 3.44 -7.67 8.62
C GLU A 127 3.64 -9.15 8.31
N TYR A 128 4.11 -9.93 9.29
CA TYR A 128 4.33 -11.36 9.12
C TYR A 128 3.04 -12.12 8.81
N GLU A 129 1.97 -11.91 9.59
CA GLU A 129 0.68 -12.58 9.38
C GLU A 129 0.07 -12.22 8.03
N THR A 130 0.25 -10.98 7.56
CA THR A 130 -0.18 -10.56 6.23
C THR A 130 0.47 -11.44 5.16
N PHE A 131 1.79 -11.54 5.18
CA PHE A 131 2.49 -12.34 4.18
C PHE A 131 2.14 -13.82 4.27
N ILE A 132 2.18 -14.41 5.46
CA ILE A 132 1.98 -15.84 5.62
C ILE A 132 0.57 -16.27 5.23
N ASN A 133 -0.46 -15.50 5.63
CA ASN A 133 -1.85 -15.83 5.33
C ASN A 133 -2.15 -15.69 3.83
N VAL A 134 -1.62 -14.66 3.16
CA VAL A 134 -1.79 -14.51 1.72
C VAL A 134 -1.06 -15.61 0.96
N ILE A 135 0.19 -15.92 1.34
CA ILE A 135 0.95 -17.02 0.71
C ILE A 135 0.25 -18.38 0.92
N ASP A 136 -0.37 -18.62 2.08
CA ASP A 136 -1.17 -19.81 2.34
C ASP A 136 -2.34 -19.95 1.34
N VAL A 137 -3.00 -18.84 1.01
CA VAL A 137 -4.07 -18.83 0.00
C VAL A 137 -3.51 -19.08 -1.39
N VAL A 138 -2.42 -18.42 -1.76
CA VAL A 138 -1.77 -18.58 -3.07
C VAL A 138 -1.34 -20.03 -3.31
N GLU A 139 -0.71 -20.67 -2.32
CA GLU A 139 -0.30 -22.08 -2.42
C GLU A 139 -1.50 -23.05 -2.51
N LYS A 140 -2.59 -22.76 -1.77
CA LYS A 140 -3.83 -23.58 -1.83
C LYS A 140 -4.60 -23.39 -3.13
N ARG A 141 -4.47 -22.25 -3.79
CA ARG A 141 -5.15 -21.89 -5.03
C ARG A 141 -4.17 -21.91 -6.23
N SER A 142 -3.33 -22.93 -6.28
CA SER A 142 -2.41 -23.14 -7.41
C SER A 142 -3.12 -23.37 -8.76
N ASP A 143 -4.44 -23.60 -8.73
CA ASP A 143 -5.33 -23.59 -9.90
C ASP A 143 -5.45 -22.20 -10.54
N ILE A 144 -5.34 -21.13 -9.75
CA ILE A 144 -5.38 -19.72 -10.18
C ILE A 144 -3.96 -19.13 -10.26
N PHE A 145 -3.15 -19.39 -9.22
CA PHE A 145 -1.78 -18.88 -9.12
C PHE A 145 -0.77 -19.88 -9.68
N ASP A 146 -0.92 -20.18 -10.96
CA ASP A 146 -0.10 -21.14 -11.74
C ASP A 146 1.23 -20.53 -12.26
N GLY A 147 1.57 -19.34 -11.81
CA GLY A 147 2.70 -18.54 -12.29
C GLY A 147 2.33 -17.49 -13.34
N THR A 148 1.08 -17.51 -13.85
CA THR A 148 0.59 -16.48 -14.80
C THR A 148 -0.08 -15.30 -14.09
N LYS A 149 -0.70 -15.54 -12.93
CA LYS A 149 -1.37 -14.51 -12.13
C LYS A 149 -0.49 -14.08 -10.97
N LYS A 150 -0.56 -12.80 -10.63
CA LYS A 150 0.17 -12.20 -9.52
C LYS A 150 -0.75 -11.91 -8.34
N VAL A 151 -0.16 -11.77 -7.16
CA VAL A 151 -0.81 -11.26 -5.96
C VAL A 151 -0.04 -10.05 -5.44
N PHE A 152 -0.76 -8.96 -5.22
CA PHE A 152 -0.26 -7.73 -4.63
C PHE A 152 -0.53 -7.79 -3.13
N ILE A 153 0.50 -7.53 -2.32
CA ILE A 153 0.46 -7.64 -0.86
C ILE A 153 0.93 -6.32 -0.27
N ASN A 154 0.07 -5.68 0.51
CA ASN A 154 0.40 -4.47 1.25
C ASN A 154 1.46 -4.76 2.31
N SER A 155 2.52 -3.95 2.35
CA SER A 155 3.59 -4.01 3.35
C SER A 155 3.56 -2.76 4.23
N ILE A 156 3.90 -2.94 5.51
CA ILE A 156 4.09 -1.84 6.46
C ILE A 156 5.58 -1.47 6.48
N PRO A 157 5.99 -0.39 5.79
CA PRO A 157 7.39 -0.05 5.64
C PRO A 157 8.09 0.16 6.98
N GLY A 158 9.35 -0.28 7.06
CA GLY A 158 10.17 -0.13 8.26
C GLY A 158 9.92 -1.21 9.33
N GLN A 159 8.95 -2.11 9.14
CA GLN A 159 8.78 -3.25 10.04
C GLN A 159 9.77 -4.36 9.70
N ARG A 160 10.30 -5.00 10.72
CA ARG A 160 11.25 -6.10 10.56
C ARG A 160 10.60 -7.40 11.00
N ILE A 161 10.34 -8.27 10.04
CA ILE A 161 9.96 -9.66 10.33
C ILE A 161 11.14 -10.34 11.02
N PRO A 162 10.94 -11.02 12.17
CA PRO A 162 12.00 -11.76 12.85
C PRO A 162 12.69 -12.76 11.91
N ASP A 163 14.00 -12.91 12.05
CA ASP A 163 14.82 -13.71 11.11
C ASP A 163 14.38 -15.18 11.05
N GLU A 164 13.83 -15.73 12.13
CA GLU A 164 13.28 -17.08 12.20
C GLU A 164 12.10 -17.30 11.25
N TYR A 165 11.20 -16.32 11.13
CA TYR A 165 10.04 -16.35 10.23
C TYR A 165 10.40 -15.92 8.82
N LEU A 166 11.33 -14.96 8.69
CA LEU A 166 11.76 -14.44 7.39
C LEU A 166 12.38 -15.52 6.49
N ASN A 167 13.12 -16.49 7.05
CA ASN A 167 13.74 -17.56 6.29
C ASN A 167 12.70 -18.54 5.71
N ASP A 168 11.66 -18.86 6.47
CA ASP A 168 10.55 -19.69 5.97
C ASP A 168 9.79 -18.95 4.86
N LEU A 169 9.41 -17.70 5.12
CA LEU A 169 8.72 -16.86 4.15
C LEU A 169 9.51 -16.73 2.83
N LYS A 170 10.83 -16.46 2.90
CA LYS A 170 11.70 -16.44 1.72
C LYS A 170 11.68 -17.76 0.95
N THR A 171 11.72 -18.88 1.66
CA THR A 171 11.71 -20.21 1.05
C THR A 171 10.40 -20.47 0.32
N ARG A 172 9.28 -20.08 0.89
CA ARG A 172 7.95 -20.24 0.30
C ARG A 172 7.77 -19.33 -0.93
N ILE A 173 8.11 -18.05 -0.80
CA ILE A 173 8.01 -17.09 -1.91
C ILE A 173 8.88 -17.52 -3.11
N LYS A 174 10.08 -18.05 -2.87
CA LYS A 174 10.95 -18.58 -3.95
C LYS A 174 10.34 -19.75 -4.74
N ARG A 175 9.33 -20.43 -4.18
CA ARG A 175 8.57 -21.47 -4.90
C ARG A 175 7.46 -20.89 -5.79
N LEU A 176 7.20 -19.59 -5.66
CA LEU A 176 6.19 -18.84 -6.39
C LEU A 176 6.83 -17.75 -7.28
N PRO A 177 7.72 -18.11 -8.22
CA PRO A 177 8.51 -17.14 -8.96
C PRO A 177 7.62 -16.18 -9.77
N GLY A 178 7.86 -14.87 -9.57
CA GLY A 178 7.13 -13.82 -10.27
C GLY A 178 5.66 -13.66 -9.87
N THR A 179 5.19 -14.38 -8.85
CA THR A 179 3.78 -14.31 -8.41
C THR A 179 3.53 -13.18 -7.42
N VAL A 180 4.47 -12.91 -6.52
CA VAL A 180 4.29 -11.94 -5.43
C VAL A 180 4.77 -10.55 -5.84
N VAL A 181 3.94 -9.54 -5.60
CA VAL A 181 4.26 -8.11 -5.71
C VAL A 181 4.05 -7.47 -4.33
N ILE A 182 5.05 -6.75 -3.84
CA ILE A 182 4.97 -6.05 -2.55
C ILE A 182 4.64 -4.58 -2.78
N GLU A 183 3.57 -4.11 -2.15
CA GLU A 183 3.12 -2.71 -2.23
C GLU A 183 3.77 -1.88 -1.13
N LEU A 184 4.36 -0.77 -1.52
CA LEU A 184 4.97 0.23 -0.63
C LEU A 184 4.23 1.54 -0.82
N THR A 185 3.69 2.11 0.25
CA THR A 185 3.02 3.41 0.16
C THR A 185 4.02 4.53 -0.12
N GLU A 186 3.63 5.48 -0.96
CA GLU A 186 4.44 6.66 -1.26
C GLU A 186 4.83 7.46 0.00
N GLN A 187 3.97 7.48 1.02
CA GLN A 187 4.20 8.18 2.29
C GLN A 187 5.24 7.50 3.20
N SER A 188 5.85 6.41 2.75
CA SER A 188 6.89 5.71 3.50
C SER A 188 8.14 6.58 3.60
N GLU A 189 8.36 7.20 4.76
CA GLU A 189 9.57 8.00 5.05
C GLU A 189 10.78 7.09 5.33
N LEU A 190 11.15 6.23 4.36
CA LEU A 190 12.34 5.39 4.48
C LEU A 190 13.60 6.21 4.22
N THR A 191 14.63 5.96 4.99
CA THR A 191 15.98 6.46 4.68
C THR A 191 16.56 5.73 3.45
N ASP A 192 17.61 6.25 2.85
CA ASP A 192 18.24 5.59 1.69
C ASP A 192 18.81 4.22 2.09
N GLU A 193 19.39 4.08 3.29
CA GLU A 193 19.89 2.80 3.79
C GLU A 193 18.76 1.78 4.03
N GLU A 194 17.60 2.22 4.49
CA GLU A 194 16.43 1.35 4.67
C GLU A 194 15.88 0.90 3.32
N LEU A 195 15.81 1.81 2.35
CA LEU A 195 15.37 1.50 1.00
C LEU A 195 16.30 0.50 0.31
N ASP A 196 17.62 0.74 0.36
CA ASP A 196 18.62 -0.18 -0.20
C ASP A 196 18.51 -1.57 0.42
N ARG A 197 18.33 -1.64 1.75
CA ARG A 197 18.13 -2.91 2.46
C ARG A 197 16.87 -3.64 1.99
N LEU A 198 15.74 -2.94 1.85
CA LEU A 198 14.48 -3.51 1.39
C LEU A 198 14.57 -3.95 -0.07
N SER A 199 15.13 -3.11 -0.94
CA SER A 199 15.35 -3.45 -2.36
C SER A 199 16.18 -4.71 -2.52
N LYS A 200 17.26 -4.84 -1.73
CA LYS A 200 18.07 -6.06 -1.71
C LYS A 200 17.29 -7.27 -1.20
N LEU A 201 16.54 -7.11 -0.11
CA LEU A 201 15.71 -8.17 0.45
C LEU A 201 14.69 -8.68 -0.59
N TYR A 202 13.96 -7.79 -1.24
CA TYR A 202 12.95 -8.12 -2.23
C TYR A 202 13.57 -8.74 -3.50
N SER A 203 14.70 -8.21 -3.95
CA SER A 203 15.47 -8.82 -5.04
C SER A 203 15.94 -10.24 -4.70
N ASP A 204 16.45 -10.47 -3.49
CA ASP A 204 16.88 -11.80 -3.02
C ASP A 204 15.69 -12.79 -2.90
N MET A 205 14.49 -12.29 -2.69
CA MET A 205 13.25 -13.06 -2.66
C MET A 205 12.68 -13.32 -4.07
N GLY A 206 13.10 -12.56 -5.06
CA GLY A 206 12.58 -12.64 -6.44
C GLY A 206 11.17 -12.08 -6.57
N VAL A 207 10.82 -11.06 -5.78
CA VAL A 207 9.52 -10.38 -5.81
C VAL A 207 9.63 -9.03 -6.52
N ASP A 208 8.55 -8.66 -7.21
CA ASP A 208 8.38 -7.31 -7.76
C ASP A 208 7.89 -6.34 -6.68
N THR A 209 8.04 -5.04 -6.91
CA THR A 209 7.51 -3.99 -6.04
C THR A 209 6.53 -3.09 -6.76
N ALA A 210 5.55 -2.57 -6.03
CA ALA A 210 4.62 -1.56 -6.48
C ALA A 210 4.69 -0.33 -5.57
N LEU A 211 4.68 0.85 -6.15
CA LEU A 211 4.50 2.11 -5.41
C LEU A 211 3.02 2.44 -5.36
N ASP A 212 2.46 2.48 -4.17
CA ASP A 212 1.04 2.67 -3.90
C ASP A 212 0.69 4.13 -3.57
N ASP A 213 -0.60 4.48 -3.72
CA ASP A 213 -1.16 5.82 -3.44
C ASP A 213 -0.50 6.97 -4.21
N TYR A 214 0.04 6.72 -5.42
CA TYR A 214 0.73 7.76 -6.18
C TYR A 214 -0.25 8.82 -6.67
N GLY A 215 -0.04 10.07 -6.22
CA GLY A 215 -0.90 11.21 -6.56
C GLY A 215 -1.61 11.86 -5.38
N THR A 216 -1.46 11.38 -4.15
CA THR A 216 -2.20 11.85 -2.97
C THR A 216 -1.66 13.14 -2.31
N GLY A 217 -0.95 13.99 -3.06
CA GLY A 217 -0.65 15.38 -2.64
C GLY A 217 0.77 15.66 -2.17
N TYR A 218 1.58 14.64 -1.89
CA TYR A 218 3.03 14.74 -1.70
C TYR A 218 3.79 13.99 -2.79
N SER A 219 3.07 13.56 -3.84
CA SER A 219 3.62 12.80 -4.94
C SER A 219 4.74 13.57 -5.61
N ASN A 220 5.96 13.11 -5.34
CA ASN A 220 7.14 13.67 -5.92
C ASN A 220 7.70 12.64 -6.92
N ILE A 221 7.90 13.06 -8.15
CA ILE A 221 8.62 12.26 -9.15
C ILE A 221 9.95 11.73 -8.61
N THR A 222 10.54 12.43 -7.63
CA THR A 222 11.72 12.01 -6.90
C THR A 222 11.52 10.67 -6.18
N ASN A 223 10.35 10.41 -5.60
CA ASN A 223 10.05 9.13 -4.97
C ASN A 223 9.96 8.02 -6.01
N LEU A 224 9.28 8.25 -7.13
CA LEU A 224 9.21 7.28 -8.21
C LEU A 224 10.61 6.95 -8.78
N LEU A 225 11.45 7.98 -8.96
CA LEU A 225 12.85 7.82 -9.38
C LEU A 225 13.70 7.07 -8.35
N ARG A 226 13.42 7.30 -7.06
CA ARG A 226 14.16 6.70 -5.95
C ARG A 226 13.79 5.22 -5.76
N TYR A 227 12.51 4.90 -5.84
CA TYR A 227 12.01 3.52 -5.67
C TYR A 227 12.19 2.65 -6.92
N MET A 228 12.09 3.24 -8.11
CA MET A 228 12.10 2.54 -9.41
C MET A 228 11.33 1.22 -9.34
N PRO A 229 10.05 1.25 -8.95
CA PRO A 229 9.24 0.05 -8.76
C PRO A 229 8.92 -0.63 -10.10
N ARG A 230 8.46 -1.87 -10.06
CA ARG A 230 7.92 -2.53 -11.26
C ARG A 230 6.55 -2.00 -11.64
N TYR A 231 5.75 -1.56 -10.64
CA TYR A 231 4.40 -1.06 -10.81
C TYR A 231 4.25 0.30 -10.11
N VAL A 232 3.45 1.19 -10.70
CA VAL A 232 2.96 2.41 -10.04
C VAL A 232 1.43 2.39 -10.05
N LYS A 233 0.82 2.54 -8.86
CA LYS A 233 -0.62 2.57 -8.66
C LYS A 233 -1.05 4.03 -8.59
N ILE A 234 -1.83 4.46 -9.59
CA ILE A 234 -2.34 5.84 -9.69
C ILE A 234 -3.61 5.92 -8.86
N ASP A 235 -3.56 6.70 -7.79
CA ASP A 235 -4.61 6.77 -6.78
C ASP A 235 -5.92 7.33 -7.34
N ARG A 236 -7.03 6.86 -6.76
CA ARG A 236 -8.39 7.29 -7.07
C ARG A 236 -8.57 8.82 -7.04
N MET A 237 -7.85 9.57 -6.19
CA MET A 237 -7.98 11.03 -6.11
C MET A 237 -7.69 11.70 -7.46
N LEU A 238 -6.76 11.14 -8.24
CA LEU A 238 -6.48 11.60 -9.61
C LEU A 238 -7.51 11.09 -10.61
N LEU A 239 -8.10 9.93 -10.39
CA LEU A 239 -8.95 9.23 -11.37
C LEU A 239 -10.44 9.54 -11.21
N SER A 240 -10.90 9.89 -10.00
CA SER A 240 -12.30 10.26 -9.76
C SER A 240 -12.71 11.43 -10.66
N GLU A 241 -13.79 11.22 -11.47
CA GLU A 241 -14.30 12.18 -12.44
C GLU A 241 -13.26 12.68 -13.46
N ILE A 242 -12.25 11.88 -13.76
CA ILE A 242 -11.15 12.27 -14.68
C ILE A 242 -11.67 12.65 -16.07
N GLN A 243 -12.76 12.05 -16.55
CA GLN A 243 -13.38 12.39 -17.84
C GLN A 243 -13.80 13.87 -17.92
N ASN A 244 -14.05 14.51 -16.78
CA ASN A 244 -14.49 15.91 -16.68
C ASN A 244 -13.35 16.90 -16.42
N SER A 245 -12.10 16.42 -16.27
CA SER A 245 -10.96 17.27 -15.87
C SER A 245 -9.77 17.12 -16.82
N PRO A 246 -9.62 18.02 -17.81
CA PRO A 246 -8.46 18.04 -18.69
C PRO A 246 -7.12 18.14 -17.95
N GLN A 247 -7.10 18.80 -16.78
CA GLN A 247 -5.90 18.93 -15.95
C GLN A 247 -5.49 17.58 -15.37
N LYS A 248 -6.44 16.79 -14.81
CA LYS A 248 -6.18 15.44 -14.32
C LYS A 248 -5.73 14.52 -15.46
N GLN A 249 -6.41 14.58 -16.63
CA GLN A 249 -6.03 13.79 -17.81
C GLN A 249 -4.59 14.07 -18.24
N HIS A 250 -4.20 15.35 -18.28
CA HIS A 250 -2.83 15.74 -18.66
C HIS A 250 -1.82 15.18 -17.66
N PHE A 251 -2.07 15.37 -16.37
CA PHE A 251 -1.16 14.91 -15.30
C PHE A 251 -1.03 13.38 -15.27
N VAL A 252 -2.15 12.64 -15.37
CA VAL A 252 -2.14 11.17 -15.43
C VAL A 252 -1.42 10.68 -16.69
N LYS A 253 -1.60 11.35 -17.83
CA LYS A 253 -0.89 11.03 -19.06
C LYS A 253 0.63 11.20 -18.92
N ASP A 254 1.07 12.23 -18.21
CA ASP A 254 2.51 12.45 -17.95
C ASP A 254 3.08 11.34 -17.06
N ILE A 255 2.34 10.92 -16.03
CA ILE A 255 2.71 9.76 -15.17
C ILE A 255 2.85 8.50 -16.04
N ILE A 256 1.86 8.19 -16.88
CA ILE A 256 1.88 7.01 -17.76
C ILE A 256 3.07 7.07 -18.73
N SER A 257 3.29 8.21 -19.38
CA SER A 257 4.40 8.37 -20.34
C SER A 257 5.75 8.16 -19.64
N PHE A 258 5.97 8.81 -18.50
CA PHE A 258 7.19 8.63 -17.72
C PHE A 258 7.38 7.17 -17.29
N SER A 259 6.32 6.52 -16.85
CA SER A 259 6.36 5.13 -16.41
C SER A 259 6.75 4.19 -17.54
N HIS A 260 6.15 4.35 -18.71
CA HIS A 260 6.46 3.55 -19.90
C HIS A 260 7.91 3.75 -20.38
N ASP A 261 8.41 5.00 -20.38
CA ASP A 261 9.81 5.30 -20.71
C ASP A 261 10.81 4.60 -19.78
N ASN A 262 10.39 4.28 -18.57
CA ASN A 262 11.19 3.60 -17.55
C ASN A 262 10.83 2.12 -17.34
N ASN A 263 10.01 1.52 -18.21
CA ASN A 263 9.53 0.13 -18.11
C ASN A 263 8.76 -0.17 -16.82
N ILE A 264 8.07 0.83 -16.27
CA ILE A 264 7.16 0.71 -15.11
C ILE A 264 5.74 0.48 -15.63
N ILE A 265 5.05 -0.49 -15.09
CA ILE A 265 3.66 -0.81 -15.43
C ILE A 265 2.74 0.08 -14.61
N THR A 266 1.78 0.71 -15.26
CA THR A 266 0.81 1.61 -14.62
C THR A 266 -0.47 0.89 -14.26
N LEU A 267 -1.00 1.14 -13.06
CA LEU A 267 -2.25 0.60 -12.55
C LEU A 267 -3.17 1.76 -12.13
N ALA A 268 -4.32 1.89 -12.77
CA ALA A 268 -5.36 2.83 -12.37
C ALA A 268 -6.21 2.23 -11.25
N GLU A 269 -6.25 2.89 -10.08
CA GLU A 269 -6.97 2.42 -8.92
C GLU A 269 -8.30 3.14 -8.70
N GLY A 270 -9.26 2.41 -8.11
CA GLY A 270 -10.53 2.98 -7.71
C GLY A 270 -11.41 3.43 -8.88
N VAL A 271 -11.29 2.82 -10.05
CA VAL A 271 -12.18 3.05 -11.19
C VAL A 271 -13.59 2.56 -10.85
N GLU A 272 -14.58 3.48 -10.80
CA GLU A 272 -15.94 3.18 -10.36
C GLU A 272 -17.00 3.36 -11.44
N THR A 273 -16.67 4.02 -12.55
CA THR A 273 -17.62 4.28 -13.63
C THR A 273 -17.07 3.88 -15.00
N SER A 274 -17.99 3.67 -15.97
CA SER A 274 -17.65 3.39 -17.36
C SER A 274 -16.86 4.55 -17.99
N GLU A 275 -17.21 5.80 -17.64
CA GLU A 275 -16.56 6.99 -18.16
C GLU A 275 -15.10 7.11 -17.67
N GLU A 276 -14.85 6.80 -16.40
CA GLU A 276 -13.49 6.72 -15.84
C GLU A 276 -12.70 5.61 -16.54
N LEU A 277 -13.29 4.40 -16.68
CA LEU A 277 -12.69 3.25 -17.37
C LEU A 277 -12.21 3.65 -18.77
N LYS A 278 -13.11 4.21 -19.59
CA LYS A 278 -12.80 4.64 -20.97
C LYS A 278 -11.68 5.67 -21.00
N THR A 279 -11.73 6.62 -20.08
CA THR A 279 -10.73 7.68 -20.02
C THR A 279 -9.35 7.15 -19.69
N VAL A 280 -9.21 6.28 -18.68
CA VAL A 280 -7.89 5.72 -18.32
C VAL A 280 -7.33 4.81 -19.43
N ILE A 281 -8.18 4.04 -20.13
CA ILE A 281 -7.76 3.25 -21.29
C ILE A 281 -7.28 4.18 -22.43
N MET A 282 -8.01 5.25 -22.71
CA MET A 282 -7.62 6.25 -23.72
C MET A 282 -6.28 6.92 -23.38
N LEU A 283 -6.00 7.15 -22.09
CA LEU A 283 -4.72 7.71 -21.64
C LEU A 283 -3.57 6.71 -21.73
N GLY A 284 -3.84 5.42 -21.88
CA GLY A 284 -2.84 4.37 -22.10
C GLY A 284 -2.41 3.62 -20.86
N VAL A 285 -3.22 3.57 -19.79
CA VAL A 285 -2.93 2.75 -18.61
C VAL A 285 -2.80 1.27 -18.98
N ASP A 286 -1.95 0.53 -18.24
CA ASP A 286 -1.72 -0.89 -18.49
C ASP A 286 -2.73 -1.79 -17.77
N LEU A 287 -3.00 -1.45 -16.49
CA LEU A 287 -3.83 -2.24 -15.58
C LEU A 287 -4.91 -1.36 -14.94
N ILE A 288 -6.03 -1.97 -14.58
CA ILE A 288 -7.19 -1.29 -14.02
C ILE A 288 -7.70 -2.08 -12.81
N GLN A 289 -8.01 -1.37 -11.74
CA GLN A 289 -8.66 -1.89 -10.54
C GLN A 289 -9.74 -0.93 -10.07
N GLY A 290 -10.87 -1.45 -9.64
CA GLY A 290 -11.94 -0.63 -9.09
C GLY A 290 -13.25 -1.39 -8.95
N PHE A 291 -14.20 -0.77 -8.29
CA PHE A 291 -15.53 -1.38 -8.09
C PHE A 291 -16.31 -1.55 -9.38
N TYR A 292 -15.92 -0.84 -10.42
CA TYR A 292 -16.52 -1.01 -11.74
C TYR A 292 -16.12 -2.37 -12.35
N THR A 293 -14.84 -2.75 -12.27
CA THR A 293 -14.37 -4.03 -12.82
C THR A 293 -14.74 -5.21 -11.93
N ALA A 294 -14.45 -5.14 -10.62
CA ALA A 294 -14.88 -6.11 -9.62
C ALA A 294 -14.66 -5.58 -8.19
N ARG A 295 -15.48 -6.03 -7.26
CA ARG A 295 -15.31 -5.75 -5.83
C ARG A 295 -14.39 -6.78 -5.17
N PRO A 296 -13.71 -6.42 -4.06
CA PRO A 296 -12.99 -7.40 -3.24
C PRO A 296 -13.92 -8.51 -2.76
N SER A 297 -13.51 -9.77 -2.87
CA SER A 297 -14.26 -10.92 -2.42
C SER A 297 -13.37 -11.94 -1.73
N ALA A 298 -13.92 -12.69 -0.77
CA ALA A 298 -13.27 -13.88 -0.20
C ALA A 298 -13.13 -15.00 -1.24
N GLU A 299 -14.10 -15.08 -2.16
CA GLU A 299 -14.02 -15.97 -3.32
C GLU A 299 -13.17 -15.32 -4.42
N ILE A 300 -12.13 -16.01 -4.85
CA ILE A 300 -11.26 -15.55 -5.93
C ILE A 300 -11.92 -15.91 -7.25
N ILE A 301 -12.41 -14.93 -7.99
CA ILE A 301 -13.01 -15.11 -9.31
C ILE A 301 -11.92 -15.23 -10.38
N ASP A 302 -12.16 -15.99 -11.44
CA ASP A 302 -11.22 -16.22 -12.54
C ASP A 302 -11.46 -15.28 -13.74
N SER A 303 -12.60 -14.60 -13.78
CA SER A 303 -13.00 -13.66 -14.83
C SER A 303 -13.89 -12.55 -14.29
N ILE A 304 -13.85 -11.39 -14.94
CA ILE A 304 -14.78 -10.27 -14.66
C ILE A 304 -16.06 -10.43 -15.50
N ASP A 305 -17.03 -9.54 -15.23
CA ASP A 305 -18.27 -9.48 -16.02
C ASP A 305 -17.98 -9.34 -17.52
N ALA A 306 -18.63 -10.18 -18.34
CA ALA A 306 -18.41 -10.23 -19.77
C ALA A 306 -18.78 -8.90 -20.50
N VAL A 307 -19.72 -8.14 -19.96
CA VAL A 307 -20.12 -6.83 -20.51
C VAL A 307 -18.98 -5.81 -20.30
N ILE A 308 -18.40 -5.79 -19.11
CA ILE A 308 -17.28 -4.90 -18.78
C ILE A 308 -16.03 -5.29 -19.57
N ARG A 309 -15.76 -6.59 -19.68
CA ARG A 309 -14.65 -7.07 -20.52
C ARG A 309 -14.81 -6.62 -21.98
N LYS A 310 -16.01 -6.75 -22.53
CA LYS A 310 -16.31 -6.30 -23.90
C LYS A 310 -16.10 -4.80 -24.05
N GLU A 311 -16.51 -4.01 -23.06
CA GLU A 311 -16.29 -2.56 -23.05
C GLU A 311 -14.80 -2.19 -23.09
N ILE A 312 -13.95 -2.87 -22.31
CA ILE A 312 -12.48 -2.71 -22.34
C ILE A 312 -11.95 -2.98 -23.76
N LEU A 313 -12.37 -4.09 -24.39
CA LEU A 313 -11.93 -4.43 -25.74
C LEU A 313 -12.36 -3.40 -26.80
N GLU A 314 -13.61 -2.92 -26.72
CA GLU A 314 -14.14 -1.90 -27.64
C GLU A 314 -13.40 -0.58 -27.49
N GLU A 315 -13.10 -0.17 -26.25
CA GLU A 315 -12.37 1.09 -26.02
C GLU A 315 -10.91 0.99 -26.47
N ARG A 316 -10.26 -0.16 -26.23
CA ARG A 316 -8.89 -0.40 -26.68
C ARG A 316 -8.75 -0.33 -28.21
N MET A 317 -9.74 -0.87 -28.95
CA MET A 317 -9.73 -0.79 -30.42
C MET A 317 -9.80 0.62 -30.97
N LYS A 318 -10.33 1.60 -30.22
CA LYS A 318 -10.39 3.01 -30.64
C LYS A 318 -9.05 3.74 -30.45
N THR A 319 -8.18 3.22 -29.62
CA THR A 319 -6.90 3.83 -29.24
C THR A 319 -5.69 3.22 -29.97
N THR A 320 -5.91 2.16 -30.73
CA THR A 320 -4.91 1.50 -31.59
C THR A 320 -5.05 1.96 -33.04
#